data_b9bf929b956fd86e9150faf54bc5fe6d
#
_entry.id   b9bf929b956fd86e9150faf54bc5fe6d
#
_cell.length_a   1.000
_cell.length_b   1.000
_cell.length_c   1.000
_cell.angle_alpha   90.00
_cell.angle_beta   90.00
_cell.angle_gamma   90.00
#
_symmetry.space_group_name_H-M   'P 1'
#
loop_
_entity.id
_entity.type
_entity.pdbx_description
1 polymer ?
#
loop_
_entity_poly.entity_id
_entity_poly.type
_entity_poly.pdbx_seq_one_letter_code
_entity_poly.pdbx_strand_id
1 'polypeptide(L)'
;MTRIMGIMITDRLKDATELQKVLTEYGCLIKTRLGLHEVSNNTCSKKGLLVLEVIGKKSEWEKFEFAVKSLDGVELKYMDFDL
;
A
#
# COMPACT_ATOMS: atom_id res chain seq x y z
N MET A 1 2.59 15.98 -10.11
CA MET A 1 1.55 15.50 -9.17
C MET A 1 2.08 14.32 -8.39
N THR A 2 1.78 14.27 -7.11
CA THR A 2 2.18 13.19 -6.21
C THR A 2 0.95 12.60 -5.55
N ARG A 3 0.88 11.29 -5.46
CA ARG A 3 -0.21 10.59 -4.77
C ARG A 3 0.33 9.95 -3.51
N ILE A 4 -0.34 10.21 -2.39
CA ILE A 4 -0.08 9.51 -1.14
C ILE A 4 -1.14 8.42 -1.02
N MET A 5 -0.70 7.18 -0.95
CA MET A 5 -1.60 6.02 -0.81
C MET A 5 -1.48 5.41 0.56
N GLY A 6 -2.61 5.06 1.15
CA GLY A 6 -2.67 4.22 2.32
C GLY A 6 -3.21 2.85 1.93
N ILE A 7 -2.50 1.81 2.28
CA ILE A 7 -2.92 0.43 2.01
C ILE A 7 -3.01 -0.30 3.34
N MET A 8 -4.23 -0.71 3.71
CA MET A 8 -4.45 -1.46 4.93
C MET A 8 -4.60 -2.94 4.62
N ILE A 9 -3.91 -3.78 5.38
CA ILE A 9 -3.96 -5.23 5.27
C ILE A 9 -4.68 -5.76 6.50
N THR A 10 -5.73 -6.55 6.30
CA THR A 10 -6.51 -7.13 7.41
C THR A 10 -5.69 -8.16 8.20
N ASP A 11 -4.91 -8.96 7.51
CA ASP A 11 -4.03 -9.97 8.15
C ASP A 11 -2.68 -9.95 7.46
N ARG A 12 -1.71 -9.25 8.08
CA ARG A 12 -0.36 -9.11 7.52
C ARG A 12 0.43 -10.41 7.44
N LEU A 13 0.06 -11.41 8.22
CA LEU A 13 0.72 -12.73 8.16
C LEU A 13 0.26 -13.53 6.95
N LYS A 14 -1.01 -13.35 6.55
CA LYS A 14 -1.62 -14.08 5.46
C LYS A 14 -1.45 -13.36 4.12
N ASP A 15 -1.70 -12.04 4.11
CA ASP A 15 -1.87 -11.28 2.87
C ASP A 15 -0.60 -10.52 2.44
N ALA A 16 0.38 -10.40 3.32
CA ALA A 16 1.57 -9.60 3.06
C ALA A 16 2.39 -10.10 1.86
N THR A 17 2.46 -11.41 1.65
CA THR A 17 3.26 -11.99 0.56
C THR A 17 2.74 -11.56 -0.81
N GLU A 18 1.42 -11.64 -1.02
CA GLU A 18 0.81 -11.25 -2.29
C GLU A 18 0.92 -9.74 -2.53
N LEU A 19 0.70 -8.95 -1.48
CA LEU A 19 0.89 -7.51 -1.58
C LEU A 19 2.34 -7.16 -1.90
N GLN A 20 3.30 -7.84 -1.28
CA GLN A 20 4.72 -7.59 -1.54
C GLN A 20 5.10 -7.86 -3.00
N LYS A 21 4.51 -8.88 -3.62
CA LYS A 21 4.73 -9.15 -5.04
C LYS A 21 4.26 -7.99 -5.91
N VAL A 22 3.07 -7.45 -5.62
CA VAL A 22 2.53 -6.31 -6.35
C VAL A 22 3.42 -5.08 -6.15
N LEU A 23 3.84 -4.80 -4.93
CA LEU A 23 4.71 -3.65 -4.63
C LEU A 23 6.05 -3.77 -5.36
N THR A 24 6.58 -4.96 -5.49
CA THR A 24 7.83 -5.20 -6.23
C THR A 24 7.63 -4.95 -7.72
N GLU A 25 6.53 -5.45 -8.28
CA GLU A 25 6.21 -5.28 -9.70
C GLU A 25 6.08 -3.80 -10.08
N TYR A 26 5.47 -3.00 -9.22
CA TYR A 26 5.27 -1.57 -9.45
C TYR A 26 6.27 -0.68 -8.71
N GLY A 27 7.40 -1.25 -8.31
CA GLY A 27 8.39 -0.57 -7.48
C GLY A 27 8.92 0.74 -8.05
N CYS A 28 8.98 0.86 -9.39
CA CYS A 28 9.43 2.09 -10.04
C CYS A 28 8.51 3.28 -9.82
N LEU A 29 7.26 3.05 -9.41
CA LEU A 29 6.30 4.11 -9.09
C LEU A 29 6.39 4.56 -7.63
N ILE A 30 7.05 3.79 -6.79
CA ILE A 30 7.07 4.03 -5.35
C ILE A 30 8.36 4.75 -4.97
N LYS A 31 8.22 6.02 -4.58
CA LYS A 31 9.36 6.83 -4.13
C LYS A 31 9.65 6.60 -2.65
N THR A 32 8.61 6.51 -1.84
CA THR A 32 8.74 6.35 -0.39
C THR A 32 7.75 5.30 0.09
N ARG A 33 8.19 4.47 1.01
CA ARG A 33 7.37 3.42 1.61
C ARG A 33 7.57 3.42 3.11
N LEU A 34 6.47 3.48 3.86
CA LEU A 34 6.48 3.43 5.32
C LEU A 34 5.47 2.39 5.79
N GLY A 35 5.95 1.39 6.50
CA GLY A 35 5.09 0.38 7.10
C GLY A 35 4.74 0.74 8.53
N LEU A 36 3.47 0.65 8.87
CA LEU A 36 2.95 0.91 10.20
C LEU A 36 2.09 -0.26 10.66
N HIS A 37 2.15 -0.58 11.94
CA HIS A 37 1.23 -1.53 12.55
C HIS A 37 0.97 -1.14 13.99
N GLU A 38 -0.21 -1.49 14.47
CA GLU A 38 -0.58 -1.24 15.84
C GLU A 38 0.12 -2.21 16.77
N VAL A 39 0.66 -1.67 17.87
CA VAL A 39 1.27 -2.48 18.93
C VAL A 39 0.62 -2.07 20.23
N SER A 40 -0.02 -3.00 20.91
CA SER A 40 -0.49 -2.82 22.26
C SER A 40 0.54 -3.35 23.26
N ASN A 41 0.29 -3.16 24.55
CA ASN A 41 1.25 -3.54 25.61
C ASN A 41 1.69 -5.01 25.52
N ASN A 42 0.83 -5.90 25.06
CA ASN A 42 1.10 -7.33 25.11
C ASN A 42 0.94 -8.03 23.75
N THR A 43 0.43 -7.36 22.72
CA THR A 43 0.17 -7.99 21.43
C THR A 43 0.42 -7.04 20.29
N CYS A 44 0.81 -7.62 19.14
CA CYS A 44 0.84 -6.91 17.87
C CYS A 44 -0.46 -7.19 17.13
N SER A 45 -1.05 -6.15 16.55
CA SER A 45 -2.22 -6.31 15.71
C SER A 45 -1.85 -7.11 14.46
N LYS A 46 -2.77 -7.94 13.97
CA LYS A 46 -2.61 -8.60 12.67
C LYS A 46 -2.75 -7.63 11.50
N LYS A 47 -3.39 -6.49 11.73
CA LYS A 47 -3.57 -5.47 10.71
C LYS A 47 -2.27 -4.73 10.48
N GLY A 48 -2.02 -4.39 9.22
CA GLY A 48 -0.89 -3.57 8.83
C GLY A 48 -1.35 -2.42 7.97
N LEU A 49 -0.63 -1.30 8.06
CA LEU A 49 -0.88 -0.13 7.22
C LEU A 49 0.42 0.27 6.54
N LEU A 50 0.35 0.43 5.21
CA LEU A 50 1.45 0.97 4.42
C LEU A 50 1.08 2.35 3.95
N VAL A 51 2.03 3.28 4.03
CA VAL A 51 1.91 4.61 3.44
C VAL A 51 2.94 4.72 2.34
N LEU A 52 2.49 5.06 1.14
CA LEU A 52 3.34 5.14 -0.04
C LEU A 52 3.28 6.54 -0.64
N GLU A 53 4.42 7.03 -1.07
CA GLU A 53 4.48 8.18 -1.97
C GLU A 53 4.68 7.63 -3.38
N VAL A 54 3.72 7.90 -4.27
CA VAL A 54 3.67 7.32 -5.61
C VAL A 54 3.93 8.42 -6.63
N ILE A 55 4.85 8.14 -7.55
CA ILE A 55 5.28 9.06 -8.61
C ILE A 55 4.99 8.43 -9.96
N GLY A 56 5.19 9.19 -11.03
CA GLY A 56 4.98 8.72 -12.40
C GLY A 56 3.65 9.21 -12.96
N LYS A 57 3.10 8.47 -13.90
CA LYS A 57 1.89 8.85 -14.62
C LYS A 57 0.65 8.30 -13.93
N LYS A 58 -0.41 9.09 -13.95
CA LYS A 58 -1.70 8.71 -13.37
C LYS A 58 -2.24 7.39 -13.95
N SER A 59 -2.04 7.17 -15.24
CA SER A 59 -2.45 5.91 -15.90
C SER A 59 -1.74 4.69 -15.30
N GLU A 60 -0.49 4.85 -14.89
CA GLU A 60 0.26 3.78 -14.23
C GLU A 60 -0.25 3.56 -12.79
N TRP A 61 -0.65 4.63 -12.11
CA TRP A 61 -1.24 4.52 -10.78
C TRP A 61 -2.54 3.73 -10.80
N GLU A 62 -3.35 3.92 -11.83
CA GLU A 62 -4.60 3.17 -11.98
C GLU A 62 -4.37 1.67 -12.10
N LYS A 63 -3.34 1.27 -12.86
CA LYS A 63 -2.95 -0.13 -13.00
C LYS A 63 -2.48 -0.71 -11.66
N PHE A 64 -1.66 0.05 -10.95
CA PHE A 64 -1.16 -0.33 -9.63
C PHE A 64 -2.31 -0.51 -8.64
N GLU A 65 -3.23 0.47 -8.58
CA GLU A 65 -4.39 0.39 -7.71
C GLU A 65 -5.27 -0.82 -8.02
N PHE A 66 -5.49 -1.09 -9.30
CA PHE A 66 -6.27 -2.24 -9.71
C PHE A 66 -5.62 -3.54 -9.21
N ALA A 67 -4.31 -3.67 -9.34
CA ALA A 67 -3.58 -4.83 -8.88
C ALA A 67 -3.68 -5.00 -7.35
N VAL A 68 -3.58 -3.90 -6.60
CA VAL A 68 -3.72 -3.93 -5.14
C VAL A 68 -5.14 -4.29 -4.73
N LYS A 69 -6.13 -3.65 -5.34
CA LYS A 69 -7.55 -3.85 -4.99
C LYS A 69 -8.05 -5.25 -5.36
N SER A 70 -7.38 -5.95 -6.27
CA SER A 70 -7.76 -7.32 -6.61
C SER A 70 -7.32 -8.34 -5.55
N LEU A 71 -6.53 -7.93 -4.55
CA LEU A 71 -6.12 -8.80 -3.46
C LEU A 71 -7.18 -8.83 -2.37
N ASP A 72 -7.40 -10.01 -1.78
CA ASP A 72 -8.31 -10.14 -0.66
C ASP A 72 -7.73 -9.49 0.61
N GLY A 73 -8.59 -8.95 1.46
CA GLY A 73 -8.20 -8.40 2.74
C GLY A 73 -7.39 -7.12 2.68
N VAL A 74 -7.45 -6.40 1.57
CA VAL A 74 -6.69 -5.17 1.35
C VAL A 74 -7.64 -4.01 1.07
N GLU A 75 -7.41 -2.88 1.74
CA GLU A 75 -8.15 -1.65 1.51
C GLU A 75 -7.15 -0.56 1.08
N LEU A 76 -7.51 0.22 0.06
CA LEU A 76 -6.66 1.29 -0.45
C LEU A 76 -7.41 2.62 -0.44
N LYS A 77 -6.75 3.66 0.06
CA LYS A 77 -7.22 5.04 -0.01
C LYS A 77 -6.07 5.92 -0.47
N TYR A 78 -6.37 7.07 -1.04
CA TYR A 78 -5.32 7.96 -1.52
C TYR A 78 -5.70 9.43 -1.46
N MET A 79 -4.67 10.27 -1.52
CA MET A 79 -4.79 11.73 -1.61
C MET A 79 -3.81 12.21 -2.68
N ASP A 80 -4.26 13.12 -3.55
CA ASP A 80 -3.41 13.69 -4.59
C ASP A 80 -2.98 15.11 -4.20
N PHE A 81 -1.72 15.40 -4.47
CA PHE A 81 -1.13 16.70 -4.25
C PHE A 81 -0.47 17.19 -5.52
N ASP A 82 -0.67 18.44 -5.83
CA ASP A 82 -0.02 19.11 -6.96
C ASP A 82 1.26 19.78 -6.46
N LEU A 83 2.33 19.02 -6.50
CA LEU A 83 3.64 19.47 -6.07
C LEU A 83 4.51 19.91 -7.25
#